data_77c6bc2fbbb0e2999d84fa7edc97feaf
#
_entry.id   77c6bc2fbbb0e2999d84fa7edc97feaf
#
_cell.length_a   1.000
_cell.length_b   1.000
_cell.length_c   1.000
_cell.angle_alpha   90.00
_cell.angle_beta   90.00
_cell.angle_gamma   90.00
#
_symmetry.space_group_name_H-M   'P 1'
#
loop_
_entity.id
_entity.type
_entity.pdbx_description
1 polymer ?
#
loop_
_entity_poly.entity_id
_entity_poly.type
_entity_poly.pdbx_seq_one_letter_code
_entity_poly.pdbx_strand_id
1 'polypeptide(L)'
;IALIATFGGLLFGYDTGVINGALEPMSRELGMDSTAQGWVTGSLAFAAAIGALGCGRISDRFGRRTTIIGLSTIFFIGALACVFAPNVAVLITGRTLLGLAVGGASATVPVYLSEMAPVTIRGTMVARNELMIVTGQLLAYSFNAFIAIMWPQAHVWRWMLVICSVPAIALWIGIHLLPESPRWLANKQRIQEMWAVLNEVRMPDEVEVEGKDIVRRVEEETRIGSGSWSDFEVPWIRKITLIGIGLAALSQLTGVNGIMYYAPTILET
;
A
#
# COMPACT_ATOMS: atom_id res chain seq x y z
N ILE A 1 5.07 -10.24 13.20
CA ILE A 1 4.96 -10.26 11.72
C ILE A 1 3.77 -9.39 11.29
N ALA A 2 2.52 -9.75 11.65
CA ALA A 2 1.32 -9.04 11.21
C ALA A 2 1.35 -7.53 11.50
N LEU A 3 1.70 -7.13 12.72
CA LEU A 3 1.75 -5.73 13.11
C LEU A 3 2.72 -4.92 12.24
N ILE A 4 3.90 -5.47 11.94
CA ILE A 4 4.90 -4.79 11.11
C ILE A 4 4.40 -4.66 9.66
N ALA A 5 3.87 -5.73 9.09
CA ALA A 5 3.40 -5.70 7.72
C ALA A 5 2.20 -4.76 7.51
N THR A 6 1.32 -4.61 8.52
CA THR A 6 0.18 -3.70 8.45
C THR A 6 0.56 -2.21 8.52
N PHE A 7 1.80 -1.85 8.86
CA PHE A 7 2.30 -0.48 8.66
C PHE A 7 2.22 -0.02 7.19
N GLY A 8 2.20 -0.95 6.23
CA GLY A 8 1.90 -0.62 4.83
C GLY A 8 0.51 -0.02 4.64
N GLY A 9 -0.49 -0.58 5.33
CA GLY A 9 -1.84 0.01 5.36
C GLY A 9 -1.86 1.37 6.06
N LEU A 10 -1.18 1.49 7.19
CA LEU A 10 -1.09 2.76 7.93
C LEU A 10 -0.45 3.87 7.08
N LEU A 11 0.60 3.55 6.31
CA LEU A 11 1.20 4.47 5.33
C LEU A 11 0.20 4.98 4.30
N PHE A 12 -0.55 4.05 3.69
CA PHE A 12 -1.58 4.41 2.72
C PHE A 12 -2.62 5.34 3.33
N GLY A 13 -3.12 4.99 4.50
CA GLY A 13 -4.12 5.80 5.20
C GLY A 13 -3.60 7.18 5.57
N TYR A 14 -2.40 7.26 6.13
CA TYR A 14 -1.80 8.54 6.53
C TYR A 14 -1.55 9.46 5.33
N ASP A 15 -0.98 8.93 4.23
CA ASP A 15 -0.72 9.73 3.02
C ASP A 15 -2.01 10.26 2.39
N THR A 16 -3.08 9.45 2.40
CA THR A 16 -4.40 9.89 1.93
C THR A 16 -5.00 10.98 2.83
N GLY A 17 -4.83 10.84 4.15
CA GLY A 17 -5.39 11.78 5.13
C GLY A 17 -4.59 13.09 5.24
N VAL A 18 -3.26 13.05 5.06
CA VAL A 18 -2.41 14.24 5.29
C VAL A 18 -2.70 15.37 4.30
N ILE A 19 -3.06 15.02 3.07
CA ILE A 19 -3.32 16.02 2.02
C ILE A 19 -4.51 16.92 2.35
N ASN A 20 -5.47 16.40 3.11
CA ASN A 20 -6.67 17.14 3.53
C ASN A 20 -6.31 18.45 4.27
N GLY A 21 -5.37 18.40 5.22
CA GLY A 21 -4.94 19.58 5.97
C GLY A 21 -3.76 20.33 5.34
N ALA A 22 -2.98 19.64 4.48
CA ALA A 22 -1.79 20.21 3.87
C ALA A 22 -2.06 20.98 2.57
N LEU A 23 -3.15 20.67 1.86
CA LEU A 23 -3.41 21.19 0.52
C LEU A 23 -3.55 22.72 0.48
N GLU A 24 -4.28 23.31 1.41
CA GLU A 24 -4.52 24.74 1.42
C GLU A 24 -3.27 25.56 1.78
N PRO A 25 -2.53 25.28 2.89
CA PRO A 25 -1.27 25.94 3.17
C PRO A 25 -0.23 25.79 2.05
N MET A 26 -0.17 24.61 1.44
CA MET A 26 0.69 24.27 0.31
C MET A 26 0.35 25.11 -0.92
N SER A 27 -0.95 25.24 -1.22
CA SER A 27 -1.44 26.04 -2.35
C SER A 27 -1.11 27.52 -2.19
N ARG A 28 -1.25 28.05 -0.99
CA ARG A 28 -0.91 29.46 -0.69
C ARG A 28 0.59 29.71 -0.84
N GLU A 29 1.44 28.80 -0.33
CA GLU A 29 2.91 28.96 -0.38
C GLU A 29 3.46 28.82 -1.80
N LEU A 30 2.99 27.83 -2.57
CA LEU A 30 3.48 27.53 -3.91
C LEU A 30 2.71 28.26 -5.02
N GLY A 31 1.71 29.08 -4.68
CA GLY A 31 0.91 29.82 -5.67
C GLY A 31 0.15 28.92 -6.62
N MET A 32 -0.42 27.80 -6.12
CA MET A 32 -1.11 26.81 -6.96
C MET A 32 -2.51 27.30 -7.32
N ASP A 33 -2.83 27.23 -8.61
CA ASP A 33 -4.20 27.34 -9.10
C ASP A 33 -4.97 26.02 -8.90
N SER A 34 -6.27 26.03 -9.19
CA SER A 34 -7.13 24.85 -9.06
C SER A 34 -6.66 23.67 -9.92
N THR A 35 -6.05 23.95 -11.07
CA THR A 35 -5.50 22.93 -11.97
C THR A 35 -4.28 22.26 -11.34
N ALA A 36 -3.37 23.03 -10.78
CA ALA A 36 -2.18 22.52 -10.07
C ALA A 36 -2.57 21.69 -8.84
N GLN A 37 -3.58 22.14 -8.07
CA GLN A 37 -4.13 21.35 -6.95
C GLN A 37 -4.68 20.02 -7.41
N GLY A 38 -5.41 20.01 -8.53
CA GLY A 38 -5.92 18.78 -9.15
C GLY A 38 -4.79 17.82 -9.57
N TRP A 39 -3.70 18.34 -10.14
CA TRP A 39 -2.54 17.52 -10.48
C TRP A 39 -1.80 16.98 -9.25
N VAL A 40 -1.63 17.77 -8.21
CA VAL A 40 -0.97 17.35 -6.97
C VAL A 40 -1.75 16.22 -6.27
N THR A 41 -3.09 16.32 -6.23
CA THR A 41 -3.95 15.28 -5.64
C THR A 41 -4.12 14.08 -6.57
N GLY A 42 -4.36 14.31 -7.85
CA GLY A 42 -4.64 13.26 -8.84
C GLY A 42 -3.41 12.44 -9.23
N SER A 43 -2.20 13.03 -9.25
CA SER A 43 -0.97 12.33 -9.63
C SER A 43 -0.69 11.13 -8.73
N LEU A 44 -0.99 11.22 -7.45
CA LEU A 44 -0.85 10.10 -6.52
C LEU A 44 -1.78 8.94 -6.89
N ALA A 45 -3.06 9.22 -7.12
CA ALA A 45 -4.04 8.19 -7.45
C ALA A 45 -3.71 7.50 -8.79
N PHE A 46 -3.31 8.29 -9.80
CA PHE A 46 -2.88 7.76 -11.09
C PHE A 46 -1.64 6.88 -10.98
N ALA A 47 -0.64 7.34 -10.26
CA ALA A 47 0.58 6.57 -10.02
C ALA A 47 0.32 5.32 -9.18
N ALA A 48 -0.62 5.37 -8.22
CA ALA A 48 -1.02 4.21 -7.42
C ALA A 48 -1.65 3.12 -8.30
N ALA A 49 -2.46 3.47 -9.29
CA ALA A 49 -2.99 2.50 -10.25
C ALA A 49 -1.87 1.79 -11.01
N ILE A 50 -0.85 2.54 -11.47
CA ILE A 50 0.31 1.97 -12.16
C ILE A 50 1.12 1.06 -11.20
N GLY A 51 1.35 1.53 -9.97
CA GLY A 51 2.04 0.77 -8.94
C GLY A 51 1.35 -0.56 -8.61
N ALA A 52 0.04 -0.54 -8.44
CA ALA A 52 -0.76 -1.75 -8.15
C ALA A 52 -0.70 -2.77 -9.31
N LEU A 53 -0.81 -2.30 -10.55
CA LEU A 53 -0.74 -3.17 -11.75
C LEU A 53 0.65 -3.78 -11.96
N GLY A 54 1.72 -3.02 -11.69
CA GLY A 54 3.10 -3.46 -11.90
C GLY A 54 3.64 -4.36 -10.80
N CYS A 55 3.26 -4.07 -9.55
CA CYS A 55 3.86 -4.73 -8.39
C CYS A 55 3.54 -6.21 -8.25
N GLY A 56 2.42 -6.69 -8.80
CA GLY A 56 2.14 -8.12 -8.81
C GLY A 56 3.28 -8.93 -9.44
N ARG A 57 3.67 -8.58 -10.67
CA ARG A 57 4.79 -9.25 -11.37
C ARG A 57 6.14 -9.05 -10.68
N ILE A 58 6.40 -7.87 -10.13
CA ILE A 58 7.64 -7.57 -9.39
C ILE A 58 7.70 -8.45 -8.13
N SER A 59 6.63 -8.51 -7.39
CA SER A 59 6.49 -9.30 -6.17
C SER A 59 6.63 -10.81 -6.43
N ASP A 60 6.08 -11.32 -7.56
CA ASP A 60 6.25 -12.72 -7.95
C ASP A 60 7.69 -13.05 -8.38
N ARG A 61 8.39 -12.08 -8.96
CA ARG A 61 9.77 -12.26 -9.41
C ARG A 61 10.79 -12.18 -8.27
N PHE A 62 10.70 -11.12 -7.45
CA PHE A 62 11.73 -10.76 -6.46
C PHE A 62 11.37 -11.15 -5.02
N GLY A 63 10.13 -11.53 -4.75
CA GLY A 63 9.62 -11.85 -3.43
C GLY A 63 8.80 -10.72 -2.82
N ARG A 64 7.94 -11.10 -1.88
CA ARG A 64 7.03 -10.15 -1.23
C ARG A 64 7.80 -9.20 -0.32
N ARG A 65 8.68 -9.76 0.53
CA ARG A 65 9.53 -9.00 1.45
C ARG A 65 10.41 -7.99 0.70
N THR A 66 11.14 -8.46 -0.32
CA THR A 66 12.04 -7.60 -1.11
C THR A 66 11.27 -6.47 -1.80
N THR A 67 10.09 -6.76 -2.33
CA THR A 67 9.23 -5.76 -2.96
C THR A 67 8.76 -4.71 -1.95
N ILE A 68 8.33 -5.11 -0.75
CA ILE A 68 7.90 -4.17 0.29
C ILE A 68 9.07 -3.28 0.75
N ILE A 69 10.29 -3.81 0.86
CA ILE A 69 11.50 -3.02 1.14
C ILE A 69 11.72 -1.95 0.06
N GLY A 70 11.63 -2.34 -1.22
CA GLY A 70 11.77 -1.40 -2.32
C GLY A 70 10.69 -0.31 -2.31
N LEU A 71 9.43 -0.70 -2.08
CA LEU A 71 8.32 0.23 -2.01
C LEU A 71 8.44 1.20 -0.83
N SER A 72 8.82 0.74 0.36
CA SER A 72 9.04 1.63 1.51
C SER A 72 10.20 2.59 1.29
N THR A 73 11.23 2.18 0.55
CA THR A 73 12.34 3.06 0.14
C THR A 73 11.87 4.13 -0.85
N ILE A 74 11.10 3.75 -1.88
CA ILE A 74 10.52 4.69 -2.85
C ILE A 74 9.58 5.68 -2.14
N PHE A 75 8.76 5.19 -1.21
CA PHE A 75 7.89 6.03 -0.40
C PHE A 75 8.67 7.08 0.39
N PHE A 76 9.73 6.65 1.07
CA PHE A 76 10.57 7.55 1.86
C PHE A 76 11.22 8.64 0.99
N ILE A 77 11.76 8.27 -0.17
CA ILE A 77 12.33 9.23 -1.14
C ILE A 77 11.24 10.19 -1.64
N GLY A 78 10.05 9.69 -1.98
CA GLY A 78 8.91 10.50 -2.41
C GLY A 78 8.45 11.47 -1.33
N ALA A 79 8.39 11.04 -0.06
CA ALA A 79 8.05 11.89 1.07
C ALA A 79 9.07 13.02 1.26
N LEU A 80 10.37 12.72 1.21
CA LEU A 80 11.42 13.74 1.26
C LEU A 80 11.32 14.71 0.07
N ALA A 81 11.07 14.23 -1.14
CA ALA A 81 10.88 15.08 -2.31
C ALA A 81 9.70 16.05 -2.12
N CYS A 82 8.59 15.59 -1.52
CA CYS A 82 7.46 16.45 -1.19
C CYS A 82 7.81 17.49 -0.11
N VAL A 83 8.47 17.07 0.98
CA VAL A 83 8.85 17.94 2.09
C VAL A 83 9.77 19.08 1.64
N PHE A 84 10.75 18.77 0.80
CA PHE A 84 11.73 19.73 0.29
C PHE A 84 11.35 20.34 -1.05
N ALA A 85 10.11 20.17 -1.52
CA ALA A 85 9.67 20.70 -2.81
C ALA A 85 9.77 22.23 -2.87
N PRO A 86 10.59 22.79 -3.78
CA PRO A 86 10.69 24.23 -4.00
C PRO A 86 9.61 24.77 -4.93
N ASN A 87 8.96 23.89 -5.69
CA ASN A 87 7.94 24.22 -6.68
C ASN A 87 6.96 23.07 -6.90
N VAL A 88 5.88 23.37 -7.60
CA VAL A 88 4.78 22.42 -7.89
C VAL A 88 5.26 21.20 -8.68
N ALA A 89 6.22 21.34 -9.60
CA ALA A 89 6.68 20.23 -10.42
C ALA A 89 7.41 19.16 -9.59
N VAL A 90 8.29 19.58 -8.66
CA VAL A 90 8.96 18.67 -7.73
C VAL A 90 7.94 18.02 -6.78
N LEU A 91 6.94 18.77 -6.32
CA LEU A 91 5.87 18.24 -5.50
C LEU A 91 5.06 17.15 -6.22
N ILE A 92 4.65 17.38 -7.47
CA ILE A 92 3.96 16.38 -8.30
C ILE A 92 4.84 15.14 -8.49
N THR A 93 6.13 15.32 -8.73
CA THR A 93 7.07 14.18 -8.85
C THR A 93 7.14 13.38 -7.56
N GLY A 94 7.25 14.04 -6.41
CA GLY A 94 7.21 13.39 -5.10
C GLY A 94 5.89 12.63 -4.88
N ARG A 95 4.74 13.26 -5.19
CA ARG A 95 3.41 12.62 -5.11
C ARG A 95 3.29 11.40 -6.04
N THR A 96 3.89 11.47 -7.22
CA THR A 96 3.94 10.33 -8.15
C THR A 96 4.74 9.17 -7.55
N LEU A 97 5.90 9.43 -6.95
CA LEU A 97 6.69 8.39 -6.27
C LEU A 97 5.93 7.79 -5.09
N LEU A 98 5.29 8.62 -4.26
CA LEU A 98 4.42 8.18 -3.17
C LEU A 98 3.30 7.28 -3.70
N GLY A 99 2.62 7.71 -4.77
CA GLY A 99 1.55 6.93 -5.40
C GLY A 99 2.02 5.56 -5.88
N LEU A 100 3.13 5.49 -6.61
CA LEU A 100 3.71 4.21 -7.06
C LEU A 100 3.97 3.27 -5.87
N ALA A 101 4.56 3.79 -4.80
CA ALA A 101 4.88 3.01 -3.62
C ALA A 101 3.61 2.53 -2.89
N VAL A 102 2.65 3.41 -2.69
CA VAL A 102 1.38 3.13 -2.02
C VAL A 102 0.55 2.12 -2.81
N GLY A 103 0.42 2.32 -4.13
CA GLY A 103 -0.30 1.39 -5.00
C GLY A 103 0.34 0.01 -5.03
N GLY A 104 1.68 -0.06 -5.11
CA GLY A 104 2.40 -1.31 -5.00
C GLY A 104 2.22 -2.00 -3.64
N ALA A 105 2.25 -1.24 -2.56
CA ALA A 105 2.04 -1.77 -1.20
C ALA A 105 0.61 -2.27 -1.01
N SER A 106 -0.40 -1.56 -1.52
CA SER A 106 -1.81 -1.98 -1.43
C SER A 106 -2.08 -3.33 -2.09
N ALA A 107 -1.33 -3.66 -3.15
CA ALA A 107 -1.40 -4.98 -3.79
C ALA A 107 -0.56 -6.03 -3.06
N THR A 108 0.65 -5.69 -2.59
CA THR A 108 1.63 -6.66 -2.10
C THR A 108 1.44 -7.01 -0.62
N VAL A 109 1.09 -6.02 0.23
CA VAL A 109 0.98 -6.24 1.69
C VAL A 109 -0.15 -7.21 2.07
N PRO A 110 -1.37 -7.10 1.53
CA PRO A 110 -2.43 -8.08 1.83
C PRO A 110 -2.08 -9.50 1.37
N VAL A 111 -1.39 -9.63 0.23
CA VAL A 111 -0.89 -10.93 -0.27
C VAL A 111 0.13 -11.51 0.72
N TYR A 112 1.14 -10.71 1.10
CA TYR A 112 2.13 -11.13 2.09
C TYR A 112 1.49 -11.57 3.42
N LEU A 113 0.56 -10.76 3.94
CA LEU A 113 -0.18 -11.09 5.18
C LEU A 113 -0.97 -12.39 5.03
N SER A 114 -1.64 -12.60 3.90
CA SER A 114 -2.42 -13.80 3.65
C SER A 114 -1.56 -15.07 3.50
N GLU A 115 -0.35 -14.94 2.96
CA GLU A 115 0.62 -16.03 2.80
C GLU A 115 1.35 -16.35 4.12
N MET A 116 1.56 -15.34 4.97
CA MET A 116 2.18 -15.49 6.28
C MET A 116 1.20 -15.94 7.38
N ALA A 117 -0.08 -15.76 7.19
CA ALA A 117 -1.10 -16.12 8.19
C ALA A 117 -1.55 -17.58 8.07
N PRO A 118 -1.76 -18.28 9.20
CA PRO A 118 -2.48 -19.55 9.20
C PRO A 118 -3.87 -19.42 8.57
N VAL A 119 -4.36 -20.49 7.97
CA VAL A 119 -5.65 -20.50 7.25
C VAL A 119 -6.80 -19.98 8.14
N THR A 120 -6.79 -20.36 9.42
CA THR A 120 -7.82 -20.02 10.41
C THR A 120 -7.97 -18.52 10.68
N ILE A 121 -6.89 -17.74 10.58
CA ILE A 121 -6.87 -16.29 10.91
C ILE A 121 -6.55 -15.40 9.71
N ARG A 122 -6.41 -15.97 8.52
CA ARG A 122 -6.03 -15.25 7.28
C ARG A 122 -6.93 -14.05 7.00
N GLY A 123 -8.25 -14.23 7.08
CA GLY A 123 -9.21 -13.13 6.88
C GLY A 123 -9.04 -12.01 7.92
N THR A 124 -8.81 -12.38 9.18
CA THR A 124 -8.56 -11.41 10.26
C THR A 124 -7.27 -10.60 10.01
N MET A 125 -6.23 -11.23 9.47
CA MET A 125 -4.98 -10.54 9.16
C MET A 125 -5.13 -9.52 8.03
N VAL A 126 -5.90 -9.87 7.00
CA VAL A 126 -6.22 -8.92 5.91
C VAL A 126 -7.11 -7.78 6.44
N ALA A 127 -8.12 -8.08 7.26
CA ALA A 127 -8.96 -7.06 7.88
C ALA A 127 -8.18 -6.09 8.79
N ARG A 128 -7.12 -6.55 9.44
CA ARG A 128 -6.21 -5.68 10.21
C ARG A 128 -5.48 -4.67 9.33
N ASN A 129 -5.16 -5.03 8.10
CA ASN A 129 -4.57 -4.07 7.17
C ASN A 129 -5.55 -2.92 6.85
N GLU A 130 -6.82 -3.22 6.61
CA GLU A 130 -7.86 -2.21 6.41
C GLU A 130 -8.05 -1.33 7.66
N LEU A 131 -8.06 -1.93 8.85
CA LEU A 131 -8.12 -1.17 10.10
C LEU A 131 -6.95 -0.19 10.24
N MET A 132 -5.74 -0.60 9.83
CA MET A 132 -4.57 0.26 9.86
C MET A 132 -4.63 1.40 8.84
N ILE A 133 -5.27 1.19 7.68
CA ILE A 133 -5.55 2.27 6.73
C ILE A 133 -6.41 3.36 7.39
N VAL A 134 -7.54 2.96 7.98
CA VAL A 134 -8.44 3.91 8.66
C VAL A 134 -7.76 4.58 9.85
N THR A 135 -6.95 3.83 10.60
CA THR A 135 -6.16 4.37 11.72
C THR A 135 -5.16 5.41 11.22
N GLY A 136 -4.49 5.14 10.09
CA GLY A 136 -3.57 6.09 9.46
C GLY A 136 -4.26 7.39 9.05
N GLN A 137 -5.46 7.31 8.47
CA GLN A 137 -6.26 8.48 8.12
C GLN A 137 -6.65 9.29 9.37
N LEU A 138 -7.12 8.61 10.43
CA LEU A 138 -7.47 9.28 11.69
C LEU A 138 -6.27 9.99 12.31
N LEU A 139 -5.11 9.35 12.34
CA LEU A 139 -3.87 9.96 12.81
C LEU A 139 -3.47 11.16 11.97
N ALA A 140 -3.57 11.08 10.64
CA ALA A 140 -3.26 12.19 9.75
C ALA A 140 -4.17 13.40 10.02
N TYR A 141 -5.48 13.20 10.13
CA TYR A 141 -6.41 14.28 10.47
C TYR A 141 -6.14 14.89 11.84
N SER A 142 -5.87 14.04 12.84
CA SER A 142 -5.56 14.50 14.20
C SER A 142 -4.27 15.31 14.25
N PHE A 143 -3.20 14.83 13.61
CA PHE A 143 -1.93 15.57 13.54
C PHE A 143 -2.04 16.83 12.71
N ASN A 144 -2.75 16.82 11.59
CA ASN A 144 -2.98 18.02 10.79
C ASN A 144 -3.69 19.11 11.62
N ALA A 145 -4.76 18.76 12.32
CA ALA A 145 -5.49 19.68 13.19
C ALA A 145 -4.60 20.21 14.32
N PHE A 146 -3.86 19.32 15.00
CA PHE A 146 -2.97 19.69 16.08
C PHE A 146 -1.87 20.65 15.61
N ILE A 147 -1.20 20.35 14.48
CA ILE A 147 -0.12 21.18 13.93
C ILE A 147 -0.67 22.54 13.45
N ALA A 148 -1.84 22.55 12.81
CA ALA A 148 -2.46 23.80 12.35
C ALA A 148 -2.78 24.76 13.50
N ILE A 149 -3.21 24.22 14.65
CA ILE A 149 -3.51 25.01 15.85
C ILE A 149 -2.22 25.53 16.51
N MET A 150 -1.19 24.67 16.64
CA MET A 150 0.02 25.00 17.39
C MET A 150 0.99 25.90 16.60
N TRP A 151 1.04 25.78 15.28
CA TRP A 151 1.95 26.51 14.40
C TRP A 151 1.24 27.03 13.14
N PRO A 152 0.48 28.13 13.22
CA PRO A 152 -0.23 28.70 12.07
C PRO A 152 0.70 29.47 11.12
N GLN A 153 1.79 28.84 10.68
CA GLN A 153 2.78 29.43 9.77
C GLN A 153 2.68 28.84 8.34
N ALA A 154 3.19 29.58 7.35
CA ALA A 154 3.11 29.19 5.94
C ALA A 154 3.72 27.80 5.63
N HIS A 155 4.80 27.41 6.31
CA HIS A 155 5.50 26.15 6.07
C HIS A 155 4.94 24.93 6.84
N VAL A 156 3.81 25.08 7.46
CA VAL A 156 3.21 24.06 8.36
C VAL A 156 2.94 22.72 7.63
N TRP A 157 2.57 22.76 6.37
CA TRP A 157 2.30 21.58 5.57
C TRP A 157 3.53 20.66 5.39
N ARG A 158 4.74 21.22 5.43
CA ARG A 158 5.97 20.41 5.35
C ARG A 158 6.11 19.52 6.57
N TRP A 159 5.79 20.02 7.75
CA TRP A 159 5.80 19.21 8.98
C TRP A 159 4.74 18.12 8.96
N MET A 160 3.55 18.40 8.43
CA MET A 160 2.51 17.39 8.24
C MET A 160 3.01 16.22 7.35
N LEU A 161 3.74 16.54 6.27
CA LEU A 161 4.34 15.55 5.38
C LEU A 161 5.54 14.83 6.00
N VAL A 162 6.35 15.49 6.84
CA VAL A 162 7.48 14.85 7.54
C VAL A 162 6.99 13.68 8.41
N ILE A 163 5.88 13.86 9.12
CA ILE A 163 5.32 12.82 9.99
C ILE A 163 4.94 11.57 9.17
N CYS A 164 4.56 11.72 7.90
CA CYS A 164 4.31 10.60 6.99
C CYS A 164 5.52 9.68 6.79
N SER A 165 6.73 10.21 6.99
CA SER A 165 7.97 9.42 6.92
C SER A 165 8.15 8.45 8.08
N VAL A 166 7.53 8.70 9.23
CA VAL A 166 7.70 7.87 10.45
C VAL A 166 7.21 6.43 10.24
N PRO A 167 5.95 6.20 9.81
CA PRO A 167 5.49 4.83 9.53
C PRO A 167 6.25 4.19 8.36
N ALA A 168 6.79 4.97 7.40
CA ALA A 168 7.62 4.44 6.32
C ALA A 168 8.94 3.85 6.85
N ILE A 169 9.61 4.58 7.74
CA ILE A 169 10.84 4.12 8.39
C ILE A 169 10.53 2.90 9.27
N ALA A 170 9.43 2.93 10.02
CA ALA A 170 9.02 1.80 10.86
C ALA A 170 8.75 0.54 10.03
N LEU A 171 8.08 0.68 8.88
CA LEU A 171 7.87 -0.42 7.94
C LEU A 171 9.21 -0.92 7.37
N TRP A 172 10.05 0.01 6.92
CA TRP A 172 11.36 -0.32 6.31
C TRP A 172 12.25 -1.09 7.28
N ILE A 173 12.37 -0.65 8.53
CA ILE A 173 13.14 -1.36 9.56
C ILE A 173 12.47 -2.70 9.87
N GLY A 174 11.17 -2.68 10.13
CA GLY A 174 10.43 -3.86 10.57
C GLY A 174 10.43 -4.99 9.53
N ILE A 175 10.31 -4.66 8.23
CA ILE A 175 10.27 -5.68 7.18
C ILE A 175 11.61 -6.42 7.01
N HIS A 176 12.73 -5.80 7.42
CA HIS A 176 14.03 -6.47 7.42
C HIS A 176 14.12 -7.60 8.47
N LEU A 177 13.30 -7.51 9.52
CA LEU A 177 13.23 -8.51 10.58
C LEU A 177 12.26 -9.65 10.23
N LEU A 178 11.50 -9.54 9.14
CA LEU A 178 10.52 -10.54 8.76
C LEU A 178 11.08 -11.50 7.70
N PRO A 179 10.69 -12.79 7.74
CA PRO A 179 11.05 -13.75 6.71
C PRO A 179 10.29 -13.51 5.40
N GLU A 180 10.74 -14.13 4.32
CA GLU A 180 10.02 -14.15 3.05
C GLU A 180 8.81 -15.10 3.12
N SER A 181 7.85 -14.93 2.19
CA SER A 181 6.67 -15.77 2.13
C SER A 181 7.00 -17.25 1.89
N PRO A 182 6.46 -18.19 2.69
CA PRO A 182 6.64 -19.63 2.48
C PRO A 182 6.14 -20.08 1.11
N ARG A 183 5.00 -19.54 0.66
CA ARG A 183 4.44 -19.88 -0.65
C ARG A 183 5.33 -19.39 -1.80
N TRP A 184 5.89 -18.20 -1.69
CA TRP A 184 6.84 -17.69 -2.68
C TRP A 184 8.12 -18.52 -2.73
N LEU A 185 8.66 -18.90 -1.56
CA LEU A 185 9.85 -19.76 -1.47
C LEU A 185 9.59 -21.11 -2.14
N ALA A 186 8.42 -21.72 -1.92
CA ALA A 186 8.03 -22.96 -2.59
C ALA A 186 7.94 -22.77 -4.11
N ASN A 187 7.32 -21.70 -4.59
CA ASN A 187 7.25 -21.37 -6.03
C ASN A 187 8.62 -21.18 -6.68
N LYS A 188 9.63 -20.75 -5.90
CA LYS A 188 11.03 -20.61 -6.35
C LYS A 188 11.87 -21.88 -6.13
N GLN A 189 11.25 -23.01 -5.78
CA GLN A 189 11.91 -24.28 -5.48
C GLN A 189 12.91 -24.21 -4.29
N ARG A 190 12.77 -23.18 -3.41
CA ARG A 190 13.57 -23.00 -2.20
C ARG A 190 12.91 -23.69 -1.01
N ILE A 191 12.70 -25.01 -1.17
CA ILE A 191 11.90 -25.82 -0.24
C ILE A 191 12.48 -25.84 1.18
N GLN A 192 13.81 -25.91 1.33
CA GLN A 192 14.45 -25.92 2.65
C GLN A 192 14.19 -24.62 3.43
N GLU A 193 14.25 -23.48 2.77
CA GLU A 193 13.97 -22.20 3.37
C GLU A 193 12.46 -22.03 3.69
N MET A 194 11.58 -22.55 2.85
CA MET A 194 10.15 -22.62 3.14
C MET A 194 9.89 -23.35 4.47
N TRP A 195 10.51 -24.54 4.66
CA TRP A 195 10.37 -25.28 5.91
C TRP A 195 10.93 -24.53 7.11
N ALA A 196 12.08 -23.85 6.95
CA ALA A 196 12.67 -23.03 8.00
C ALA A 196 11.71 -21.91 8.45
N VAL A 197 11.13 -21.21 7.49
CA VAL A 197 10.14 -20.13 7.77
C VAL A 197 8.89 -20.69 8.43
N LEU A 198 8.35 -21.82 7.95
CA LEU A 198 7.18 -22.44 8.56
C LEU A 198 7.43 -22.84 10.02
N ASN A 199 8.61 -23.39 10.34
CA ASN A 199 9.00 -23.71 11.71
C ASN A 199 9.12 -22.49 12.61
N GLU A 200 9.42 -21.31 12.05
CA GLU A 200 9.50 -20.05 12.80
C GLU A 200 8.13 -19.45 13.09
N VAL A 201 7.17 -19.62 12.15
CA VAL A 201 5.90 -18.86 12.18
C VAL A 201 4.67 -19.70 12.48
N ARG A 202 4.79 -21.03 12.64
CA ARG A 202 3.70 -21.98 12.89
C ARG A 202 3.92 -22.81 14.13
N MET A 203 2.84 -23.38 14.66
CA MET A 203 2.93 -24.39 15.69
C MET A 203 3.49 -25.70 15.11
N PRO A 204 4.25 -26.49 15.88
CA PRO A 204 4.90 -27.68 15.37
C PRO A 204 3.97 -28.72 14.73
N ASP A 205 2.74 -28.82 15.20
CA ASP A 205 1.67 -29.70 14.67
C ASP A 205 1.08 -29.21 13.34
N GLU A 206 1.14 -27.92 13.06
CA GLU A 206 0.64 -27.33 11.80
C GLU A 206 1.68 -27.35 10.67
N VAL A 207 2.97 -27.31 11.00
CA VAL A 207 4.08 -27.16 10.04
C VAL A 207 4.04 -28.22 8.95
N GLU A 208 3.94 -29.48 9.35
CA GLU A 208 4.03 -30.60 8.39
C GLU A 208 2.82 -30.63 7.46
N VAL A 209 1.62 -30.36 7.99
CA VAL A 209 0.37 -30.38 7.23
C VAL A 209 0.34 -29.23 6.23
N GLU A 210 0.65 -28.00 6.69
CA GLU A 210 0.63 -26.82 5.84
C GLU A 210 1.77 -26.85 4.81
N GLY A 211 2.97 -27.31 5.19
CA GLY A 211 4.09 -27.42 4.28
C GLY A 211 3.82 -28.39 3.13
N LYS A 212 3.25 -29.57 3.40
CA LYS A 212 2.84 -30.52 2.36
C LYS A 212 1.74 -29.96 1.46
N ASP A 213 0.78 -29.22 2.03
CA ASP A 213 -0.29 -28.59 1.24
C ASP A 213 0.26 -27.50 0.30
N ILE A 214 1.19 -26.66 0.79
CA ILE A 214 1.86 -25.64 -0.03
C ILE A 214 2.61 -26.31 -1.20
N VAL A 215 3.42 -27.30 -0.94
CA VAL A 215 4.19 -28.00 -1.99
C VAL A 215 3.24 -28.61 -3.03
N ARG A 216 2.20 -29.33 -2.59
CA ARG A 216 1.20 -29.93 -3.49
C ARG A 216 0.54 -28.87 -4.39
N ARG A 217 0.11 -27.74 -3.82
CA ARG A 217 -0.53 -26.65 -4.61
C ARG A 217 0.43 -26.05 -5.63
N VAL A 218 1.68 -25.83 -5.24
CA VAL A 218 2.70 -25.29 -6.16
C VAL A 218 2.99 -26.28 -7.30
N GLU A 219 3.04 -27.57 -7.02
CA GLU A 219 3.18 -28.62 -8.06
C GLU A 219 1.97 -28.64 -9.01
N GLU A 220 0.75 -28.53 -8.47
CA GLU A 220 -0.48 -28.45 -9.26
C GLU A 220 -0.51 -27.19 -10.13
N GLU A 221 -0.17 -26.02 -9.57
CA GLU A 221 -0.06 -24.74 -10.30
C GLU A 221 0.99 -24.83 -11.43
N THR A 222 2.13 -25.46 -11.16
CA THR A 222 3.20 -25.65 -12.15
C THR A 222 2.76 -26.58 -13.28
N ARG A 223 1.97 -27.62 -12.96
CA ARG A 223 1.44 -28.56 -13.96
C ARG A 223 0.37 -27.95 -14.85
N ILE A 224 -0.47 -27.06 -14.30
CA ILE A 224 -1.52 -26.36 -15.05
C ILE A 224 -0.91 -25.27 -15.94
N GLY A 225 0.25 -24.73 -15.56
CA GLY A 225 0.92 -23.62 -16.22
C GLY A 225 0.45 -22.26 -15.74
N SER A 226 1.21 -21.24 -16.11
CA SER A 226 0.86 -19.85 -15.80
C SER A 226 -0.35 -19.39 -16.61
N GLY A 227 -1.28 -18.72 -15.97
CA GLY A 227 -2.43 -18.11 -16.64
C GLY A 227 -1.99 -17.21 -17.81
N SER A 228 -2.74 -17.26 -18.89
CA SER A 228 -2.49 -16.50 -20.11
C SER A 228 -3.63 -15.52 -20.39
N TRP A 229 -3.38 -14.51 -21.21
CA TRP A 229 -4.45 -13.65 -21.73
C TRP A 229 -5.56 -14.44 -22.46
N SER A 230 -5.23 -15.61 -23.03
CA SER A 230 -6.21 -16.51 -23.63
C SER A 230 -7.24 -17.06 -22.64
N ASP A 231 -6.94 -17.08 -21.33
CA ASP A 231 -7.89 -17.55 -20.31
C ASP A 231 -9.11 -16.64 -20.19
N PHE A 232 -9.03 -15.38 -20.67
CA PHE A 232 -10.18 -14.49 -20.79
C PHE A 232 -11.20 -14.94 -21.85
N GLU A 233 -10.88 -15.88 -22.73
CA GLU A 233 -11.83 -16.50 -23.62
C GLU A 233 -12.79 -17.42 -22.86
N VAL A 234 -12.38 -17.90 -21.67
CA VAL A 234 -13.23 -18.73 -20.81
C VAL A 234 -14.32 -17.89 -20.18
N PRO A 235 -15.60 -18.16 -20.44
CA PRO A 235 -16.71 -17.27 -20.07
C PRO A 235 -16.82 -16.98 -18.58
N TRP A 236 -16.54 -17.97 -17.71
CA TRP A 236 -16.64 -17.77 -16.26
C TRP A 236 -15.52 -16.89 -15.71
N ILE A 237 -14.29 -17.01 -16.23
CA ILE A 237 -13.15 -16.16 -15.84
C ILE A 237 -13.45 -14.72 -16.21
N ARG A 238 -13.90 -14.48 -17.44
CA ARG A 238 -14.29 -13.14 -17.90
C ARG A 238 -15.40 -12.55 -17.05
N LYS A 239 -16.44 -13.36 -16.72
CA LYS A 239 -17.55 -12.91 -15.88
C LYS A 239 -17.09 -12.47 -14.48
N ILE A 240 -16.29 -13.28 -13.79
CA ILE A 240 -15.78 -12.96 -12.45
C ILE A 240 -14.88 -11.71 -12.49
N THR A 241 -14.02 -11.62 -13.50
CA THR A 241 -13.13 -10.46 -13.67
C THR A 241 -13.94 -9.17 -13.90
N LEU A 242 -14.95 -9.20 -14.78
CA LEU A 242 -15.83 -8.06 -15.02
C LEU A 242 -16.62 -7.65 -13.77
N ILE A 243 -17.10 -8.61 -12.98
CA ILE A 243 -17.76 -8.34 -11.70
C ILE A 243 -16.77 -7.65 -10.73
N GLY A 244 -15.54 -8.16 -10.62
CA GLY A 244 -14.51 -7.56 -9.77
C GLY A 244 -14.16 -6.13 -10.18
N ILE A 245 -13.96 -5.90 -11.47
CA ILE A 245 -13.72 -4.55 -12.03
C ILE A 245 -14.93 -3.64 -11.76
N GLY A 246 -16.14 -4.13 -11.97
CA GLY A 246 -17.39 -3.37 -11.75
C GLY A 246 -17.54 -2.95 -10.27
N LEU A 247 -17.30 -3.87 -9.34
CA LEU A 247 -17.36 -3.57 -7.89
C LEU A 247 -16.30 -2.52 -7.49
N ALA A 248 -15.07 -2.67 -7.98
CA ALA A 248 -14.00 -1.72 -7.70
C ALA A 248 -14.33 -0.33 -8.28
N ALA A 249 -14.83 -0.27 -9.52
CA ALA A 249 -15.23 0.97 -10.16
C ALA A 249 -16.38 1.65 -9.42
N LEU A 250 -17.42 0.91 -9.06
CA LEU A 250 -18.57 1.43 -8.30
C LEU A 250 -18.15 1.95 -6.94
N SER A 251 -17.25 1.26 -6.24
CA SER A 251 -16.69 1.73 -4.97
C SER A 251 -16.00 3.09 -5.11
N GLN A 252 -15.21 3.31 -6.17
CA GLN A 252 -14.54 4.59 -6.40
C GLN A 252 -15.49 5.69 -6.91
N LEU A 253 -16.52 5.33 -7.68
CA LEU A 253 -17.52 6.27 -8.18
C LEU A 253 -18.43 6.85 -7.07
N THR A 254 -18.41 6.31 -5.85
CA THR A 254 -19.07 6.94 -4.69
C THR A 254 -18.52 8.32 -4.36
N GLY A 255 -17.34 8.68 -4.90
CA GLY A 255 -16.70 9.97 -4.65
C GLY A 255 -16.10 10.13 -3.27
N VAL A 256 -15.99 9.04 -2.47
CA VAL A 256 -15.51 9.09 -1.09
C VAL A 256 -14.13 9.75 -0.98
N ASN A 257 -13.23 9.47 -1.92
CA ASN A 257 -11.90 10.09 -1.94
C ASN A 257 -11.95 11.60 -2.20
N GLY A 258 -12.89 12.07 -3.04
CA GLY A 258 -13.12 13.51 -3.25
C GLY A 258 -13.55 14.19 -1.96
N ILE A 259 -14.50 13.60 -1.23
CA ILE A 259 -14.92 14.12 0.06
C ILE A 259 -13.76 14.13 1.05
N MET A 260 -12.97 13.04 1.12
CA MET A 260 -11.83 12.95 2.06
C MET A 260 -10.73 13.99 1.77
N TYR A 261 -10.46 14.29 0.49
CA TYR A 261 -9.40 15.25 0.13
C TYR A 261 -9.84 16.70 0.30
N TYR A 262 -11.09 17.01 0.04
CA TYR A 262 -11.62 18.38 0.02
C TYR A 262 -12.61 18.68 1.15
N ALA A 263 -12.68 17.82 2.19
CA ALA A 263 -13.61 18.01 3.30
C ALA A 263 -13.52 19.38 3.98
N PRO A 264 -12.34 19.96 4.29
CA PRO A 264 -12.25 21.30 4.86
C PRO A 264 -12.84 22.35 3.93
N THR A 265 -12.48 22.33 2.66
CA THR A 265 -12.96 23.28 1.65
C THR A 265 -14.49 23.19 1.46
N ILE A 266 -15.06 21.99 1.57
CA ILE A 266 -16.54 21.77 1.46
C ILE A 266 -17.25 22.30 2.71
N LEU A 267 -16.64 22.21 3.87
CA LEU A 267 -17.27 22.67 5.14
C LEU A 267 -17.13 24.17 5.38
N GLU A 268 -16.22 24.85 4.70
CA GLU A 268 -16.02 26.31 4.80
C GLU A 268 -16.92 27.09 3.83
N THR A 269 -17.59 26.43 2.88
CA THR A 269 -18.59 27.00 1.97
C THR A 269 -19.98 26.87 2.54
#